data_2f4011ff10148e64866249bec38775f8
#
_entry.id   2f4011ff10148e64866249bec38775f8
#
_cell.length_a   1.000
_cell.length_b   1.000
_cell.length_c   1.000
_cell.angle_alpha   90.00
_cell.angle_beta   90.00
_cell.angle_gamma   90.00
#
_symmetry.space_group_name_H-M   'P 1'
#
loop_
_entity.id
_entity.type
_entity.pdbx_description
1 polymer ?
#
loop_
_entity_poly.entity_id
_entity_poly.type
_entity_poly.pdbx_seq_one_letter_code
_entity_poly.pdbx_strand_id
1 'polypeptide(L)'
;MAGRILSLAPLQRRSEAPAPVALGFPQDLPARLHFWRGASGTRYVHTVYSLIECPPLPRALYLLVRRNREGRREVLHISCGESDAPTLNLAHVRQRGAQLGANEVHVHFLAETEAQRRLLTCDLRAGQFGALSAEPAEAARH
;
A
#
# COMPACT_ATOMS: atom_id res chain seq x y z
N MET A 1 -25.58 13.27 -18.22
CA MET A 1 -25.51 13.04 -17.32
C MET A 1 -25.33 13.06 -16.84
N ALA A 2 -25.27 13.19 -17.23
CA ALA A 2 -25.11 13.03 -16.25
C ALA A 2 -24.86 12.93 -15.84
N GLY A 3 -24.69 13.12 -16.16
CA GLY A 3 -24.50 12.71 -15.21
C GLY A 3 -24.26 12.81 -14.86
N ARG A 4 -24.11 12.67 -15.15
CA ARG A 4 -23.95 12.50 -14.38
C ARG A 4 -23.80 12.47 -13.65
N ILE A 5 -23.82 12.50 -14.01
CA ILE A 5 -23.67 12.23 -12.99
C ILE A 5 -23.54 12.02 -12.47
N LEU A 6 -23.39 11.97 -12.73
CA LEU A 6 -23.25 11.59 -11.81
C LEU A 6 -23.12 11.37 -11.31
N SER A 7 -22.97 11.24 -11.82
CA SER A 7 -22.83 10.76 -10.92
C SER A 7 -22.71 10.60 -10.38
N LEU A 8 -22.52 10.37 -10.84
CA LEU A 8 -22.43 9.94 -10.01
C LEU A 8 -22.21 9.62 -9.70
N ALA A 9 -21.96 9.50 -10.34
CA ALA A 9 -21.70 8.93 -9.73
C ALA A 9 -21.45 8.73 -9.48
N PRO A 10 -21.22 8.54 -9.71
CA PRO A 10 -20.95 8.12 -9.14
C PRO A 10 -20.61 8.06 -8.95
N LEU A 11 -20.43 7.94 -9.59
CA LEU A 11 -20.07 7.64 -9.19
C LEU A 11 -19.73 7.57 -9.04
N GLN A 12 -19.46 7.36 -9.51
CA GLN A 12 -19.19 7.07 -9.20
C GLN A 12 -18.80 7.03 -9.06
N ARG A 13 -18.70 6.97 -9.68
CA ARG A 13 -18.48 6.84 -9.44
C ARG A 13 -17.97 7.07 -9.33
N ARG A 14 -17.90 7.12 -9.83
CA ARG A 14 -17.61 7.16 -9.62
C ARG A 14 -17.06 7.48 -9.51
N SER A 15 -17.07 7.60 -9.98
CA SER A 15 -16.63 7.66 -9.72
C SER A 15 -16.28 7.95 -9.90
N GLU A 16 -16.01 8.07 -10.32
CA GLU A 16 -15.59 8.15 -10.38
C GLU A 16 -14.89 8.44 -10.71
N ALA A 17 -14.81 8.74 -11.22
CA ALA A 17 -13.95 8.84 -11.41
C ALA A 17 -13.34 9.12 -12.03
N PRO A 18 -12.93 9.40 -12.31
CA PRO A 18 -12.19 9.42 -12.69
C PRO A 18 -11.46 9.67 -13.12
N ALA A 19 -11.09 9.87 -13.43
CA ALA A 19 -10.29 9.85 -13.64
C ALA A 19 -9.52 9.88 -13.70
N PRO A 20 -9.35 9.77 -13.38
CA PRO A 20 -8.16 9.71 -13.45
C PRO A 20 -7.52 8.96 -14.22
N VAL A 21 -7.59 8.81 -14.59
CA VAL A 21 -7.13 8.10 -15.21
C VAL A 21 -5.98 8.22 -15.96
N ALA A 22 -5.73 9.06 -16.49
CA ALA A 22 -4.59 9.21 -17.27
C ALA A 22 -3.36 9.27 -16.51
N LEU A 23 -3.23 8.59 -15.55
CA LEU A 23 -2.14 8.67 -14.64
C LEU A 23 -1.17 7.53 -14.81
N GLY A 24 -1.13 6.95 -16.00
CA GLY A 24 -0.23 5.86 -16.28
C GLY A 24 -0.78 4.50 -15.96
N PHE A 25 -2.00 4.43 -15.50
CA PHE A 25 -2.63 3.14 -15.25
C PHE A 25 -3.28 2.63 -16.53
N PRO A 26 -3.27 1.32 -16.75
CA PRO A 26 -4.05 0.77 -17.86
C PRO A 26 -5.50 1.13 -17.68
N GLN A 27 -6.13 1.53 -18.76
CA GLN A 27 -7.51 1.99 -18.69
C GLN A 27 -8.49 0.90 -18.34
N ASP A 28 -8.15 -0.32 -18.71
CA ASP A 28 -9.02 -1.45 -18.47
C ASP A 28 -8.81 -2.11 -17.10
N LEU A 29 -7.86 -1.60 -16.31
CA LEU A 29 -7.57 -2.15 -14.99
C LEU A 29 -7.72 -1.04 -13.96
N PRO A 30 -8.88 -0.96 -13.33
CA PRO A 30 -9.09 0.08 -12.35
C PRO A 30 -8.10 -0.06 -11.21
N ALA A 31 -7.58 1.06 -10.78
CA ALA A 31 -6.68 1.08 -9.63
C ALA A 31 -7.48 0.69 -8.39
N ARG A 32 -6.94 -0.21 -7.61
CA ARG A 32 -7.53 -0.57 -6.34
C ARG A 32 -6.84 0.23 -5.26
N LEU A 33 -7.63 0.81 -4.39
CA LEU A 33 -7.10 1.63 -3.31
C LEU A 33 -7.53 1.07 -1.97
N HIS A 34 -6.68 1.21 -0.99
CA HIS A 34 -7.01 0.80 0.36
C HIS A 34 -6.33 1.75 1.33
N PHE A 35 -7.02 2.09 2.42
CA PHE A 35 -6.47 2.98 3.43
C PHE A 35 -6.03 2.15 4.63
N TRP A 36 -4.81 2.43 5.09
CA TRP A 36 -4.32 1.85 6.33
C TRP A 36 -4.09 2.98 7.32
N ARG A 37 -4.42 2.74 8.58
CA ARG A 37 -4.34 3.76 9.60
C ARG A 37 -3.08 3.61 10.41
N GLY A 38 -2.38 4.73 10.65
CA GLY A 38 -1.25 4.76 11.56
C GLY A 38 -1.70 4.96 12.99
N ALA A 39 -0.76 4.86 13.90
CA ALA A 39 -1.05 5.07 15.32
C ALA A 39 -1.54 6.48 15.60
N SER A 40 -1.13 7.45 14.78
CA SER A 40 -1.57 8.83 14.90
C SER A 40 -3.04 9.01 14.56
N GLY A 41 -3.68 8.00 13.94
CA GLY A 41 -5.04 8.12 13.44
C GLY A 41 -5.08 8.54 11.98
N THR A 42 -3.97 8.94 11.41
CA THR A 42 -3.91 9.33 10.00
C THR A 42 -4.13 8.11 9.13
N ARG A 43 -4.93 8.29 8.08
CA ARG A 43 -5.21 7.24 7.11
C ARG A 43 -4.40 7.50 5.86
N TYR A 44 -3.65 6.49 5.46
CA TYR A 44 -2.76 6.59 4.31
C TYR A 44 -3.28 5.72 3.18
N VAL A 45 -3.45 6.33 2.01
CA VAL A 45 -3.98 5.62 0.85
C VAL A 45 -2.86 4.80 0.21
N HIS A 46 -3.21 3.59 -0.19
CA HIS A 46 -2.28 2.68 -0.85
C HIS A 46 -2.90 2.17 -2.14
N THR A 47 -2.06 1.99 -3.15
CA THR A 47 -2.46 1.28 -4.36
C THR A 47 -2.23 -0.20 -4.14
N VAL A 48 -3.22 -1.02 -4.47
CA VAL A 48 -3.20 -2.44 -4.18
C VAL A 48 -2.85 -3.22 -5.43
N TYR A 49 -1.83 -4.05 -5.33
CA TYR A 49 -1.45 -4.98 -6.39
C TYR A 49 -1.46 -6.38 -5.82
N SER A 50 -1.73 -7.38 -6.67
CA SER A 50 -1.41 -8.73 -6.27
C SER A 50 0.10 -8.89 -6.26
N LEU A 51 0.60 -9.84 -5.50
CA LEU A 51 2.05 -10.04 -5.44
C LEU A 51 2.64 -10.34 -6.81
N ILE A 52 1.89 -11.06 -7.64
CA ILE A 52 2.36 -11.44 -8.96
C ILE A 52 2.31 -10.28 -9.94
N GLU A 53 1.30 -9.41 -9.83
CA GLU A 53 1.10 -8.33 -10.79
C GLU A 53 1.78 -7.02 -10.39
N CYS A 54 2.43 -7.01 -9.25
CA CYS A 54 3.07 -5.78 -8.77
C CYS A 54 4.13 -5.33 -9.78
N PRO A 55 4.09 -4.05 -10.19
CA PRO A 55 5.09 -3.53 -11.12
C PRO A 55 6.40 -3.22 -10.41
N PRO A 56 7.46 -2.92 -11.15
CA PRO A 56 8.67 -2.41 -10.54
C PRO A 56 8.36 -1.18 -9.68
N LEU A 57 9.03 -1.07 -8.55
CA LEU A 57 8.70 -0.07 -7.56
C LEU A 57 9.85 0.92 -7.33
N PRO A 58 9.52 2.20 -7.22
CA PRO A 58 10.53 3.17 -6.80
C PRO A 58 10.83 3.01 -5.32
N ARG A 59 11.59 3.93 -4.77
CA ARG A 59 11.77 4.03 -3.32
C ARG A 59 10.45 4.50 -2.74
N ALA A 60 9.60 3.57 -2.38
CA ALA A 60 8.27 3.87 -1.87
C ALA A 60 7.97 2.96 -0.70
N LEU A 61 7.09 3.45 0.15
CA LEU A 61 6.59 2.67 1.28
C LEU A 61 5.66 1.60 0.75
N TYR A 62 5.81 0.38 1.25
CA TYR A 62 4.91 -0.70 0.86
C TYR A 62 4.58 -1.59 2.05
N LEU A 63 3.41 -2.22 1.96
CA LEU A 63 2.96 -3.20 2.93
C LEU A 63 2.80 -4.53 2.21
N LEU A 64 3.27 -5.59 2.84
CA LEU A 64 2.98 -6.94 2.38
C LEU A 64 1.77 -7.43 3.16
N VAL A 65 0.75 -7.87 2.42
CA VAL A 65 -0.57 -8.12 2.97
C VAL A 65 -1.03 -9.50 2.54
N ARG A 66 -1.70 -10.18 3.45
CA ARG A 66 -2.38 -11.41 3.13
C ARG A 66 -3.87 -11.18 3.17
N ARG A 67 -4.52 -11.41 2.06
CA ARG A 67 -5.97 -11.33 1.97
C ARG A 67 -6.53 -12.73 1.96
N ASN A 68 -7.42 -13.03 2.90
CA ASN A 68 -8.00 -14.36 2.99
C ASN A 68 -9.25 -14.46 2.11
N ARG A 69 -9.88 -15.63 2.12
CA ARG A 69 -11.03 -15.89 1.26
C ARG A 69 -12.23 -15.00 1.58
N GLU A 70 -12.37 -14.60 2.84
CA GLU A 70 -13.45 -13.72 3.24
C GLU A 70 -13.18 -12.27 2.89
N GLY A 71 -12.02 -11.98 2.34
CA GLY A 71 -11.67 -10.63 1.97
C GLY A 71 -10.99 -9.83 3.07
N ARG A 72 -10.70 -10.46 4.20
CA ARG A 72 -9.98 -9.78 5.26
C ARG A 72 -8.51 -9.67 4.92
N ARG A 73 -7.93 -8.56 5.28
CA ARG A 73 -6.53 -8.27 5.02
C ARG A 73 -5.75 -8.20 6.32
N GLU A 74 -4.59 -8.82 6.31
CA GLU A 74 -3.67 -8.81 7.44
C GLU A 74 -2.34 -8.28 6.95
N VAL A 75 -1.81 -7.26 7.63
CA VAL A 75 -0.50 -6.70 7.30
C VAL A 75 0.57 -7.59 7.89
N LEU A 76 1.47 -8.05 7.04
CA LEU A 76 2.55 -8.96 7.47
C LEU A 76 3.87 -8.23 7.61
N HIS A 77 4.09 -7.14 6.85
CA HIS A 77 5.37 -6.46 6.82
C HIS A 77 5.19 -5.06 6.26
N ILE A 78 5.92 -4.11 6.80
CA ILE A 78 5.90 -2.73 6.34
C ILE A 78 7.35 -2.31 6.13
N SER A 79 7.67 -1.81 4.93
CA SER A 79 9.03 -1.42 4.61
C SER A 79 9.03 -0.43 3.44
N CYS A 80 10.22 -0.07 2.98
CA CYS A 80 10.39 0.83 1.85
C CYS A 80 11.35 0.21 0.86
N GLY A 81 11.16 0.52 -0.42
CA GLY A 81 12.14 0.18 -1.43
C GLY A 81 13.43 0.96 -1.14
N GLU A 82 14.56 0.27 -1.17
CA GLU A 82 15.82 0.88 -0.78
C GLU A 82 16.74 1.16 -1.94
N SER A 83 16.42 0.68 -3.12
CA SER A 83 17.26 0.81 -4.29
C SER A 83 16.70 1.82 -5.28
N ASP A 84 17.57 2.46 -6.03
CA ASP A 84 17.14 3.28 -7.16
C ASP A 84 16.75 2.44 -8.36
N ALA A 85 17.01 1.14 -8.33
CA ALA A 85 16.63 0.22 -9.39
C ALA A 85 15.26 -0.38 -9.07
N PRO A 86 14.20 0.03 -9.79
CA PRO A 86 12.85 -0.45 -9.46
C PRO A 86 12.68 -1.96 -9.58
N THR A 87 13.38 -2.58 -10.53
CA THR A 87 13.28 -4.03 -10.68
C THR A 87 13.89 -4.76 -9.49
N LEU A 88 14.93 -4.19 -8.90
CA LEU A 88 15.53 -4.80 -7.72
C LEU A 88 14.60 -4.69 -6.52
N ASN A 89 13.93 -3.55 -6.37
CA ASN A 89 12.95 -3.40 -5.31
C ASN A 89 11.82 -4.42 -5.47
N LEU A 90 11.36 -4.62 -6.70
CA LEU A 90 10.31 -5.60 -6.96
C LEU A 90 10.77 -7.00 -6.61
N ALA A 91 12.01 -7.34 -6.94
CA ALA A 91 12.54 -8.67 -6.62
C ALA A 91 12.54 -8.89 -5.09
N HIS A 92 12.95 -7.89 -4.33
CA HIS A 92 12.94 -7.98 -2.88
C HIS A 92 11.52 -8.12 -2.33
N VAL A 93 10.58 -7.36 -2.88
CA VAL A 93 9.18 -7.42 -2.46
C VAL A 93 8.61 -8.81 -2.71
N ARG A 94 8.85 -9.37 -3.88
CA ARG A 94 8.34 -10.68 -4.22
C ARG A 94 8.94 -11.79 -3.36
N GLN A 95 10.25 -11.69 -3.13
CA GLN A 95 10.92 -12.69 -2.31
C GLN A 95 10.39 -12.65 -0.88
N ARG A 96 10.32 -11.46 -0.29
CA ARG A 96 9.85 -11.32 1.08
C ARG A 96 8.37 -11.70 1.17
N GLY A 97 7.59 -11.29 0.19
CA GLY A 97 6.17 -11.64 0.18
C GLY A 97 5.94 -13.13 0.16
N ALA A 98 6.71 -13.84 -0.68
CA ALA A 98 6.59 -15.29 -0.74
C ALA A 98 7.01 -15.93 0.58
N GLN A 99 8.06 -15.41 1.22
CA GLN A 99 8.52 -15.95 2.49
C GLN A 99 7.48 -15.80 3.59
N LEU A 100 6.75 -14.69 3.58
CA LEU A 100 5.79 -14.39 4.63
C LEU A 100 4.38 -14.88 4.33
N GLY A 101 4.13 -15.33 3.12
CA GLY A 101 2.80 -15.78 2.72
C GLY A 101 1.89 -14.64 2.30
N ALA A 102 2.46 -13.53 1.87
CA ALA A 102 1.67 -12.42 1.36
C ALA A 102 1.13 -12.75 -0.03
N ASN A 103 -0.03 -12.21 -0.36
CA ASN A 103 -0.57 -12.31 -1.72
C ASN A 103 -0.90 -10.93 -2.30
N GLU A 104 -0.71 -9.87 -1.54
CA GLU A 104 -0.91 -8.50 -2.02
C GLU A 104 0.23 -7.60 -1.59
N VAL A 105 0.47 -6.58 -2.41
CA VAL A 105 1.42 -5.51 -2.10
C VAL A 105 0.65 -4.20 -2.14
N HIS A 106 0.66 -3.47 -1.05
CA HIS A 106 0.00 -2.17 -0.96
C HIS A 106 1.07 -1.10 -0.93
N VAL A 107 1.05 -0.19 -1.90
CA VAL A 107 2.11 0.79 -2.08
C VAL A 107 1.58 2.19 -1.83
N HIS A 108 2.30 2.94 -1.01
CA HIS A 108 1.97 4.35 -0.75
C HIS A 108 2.95 5.21 -1.53
N PHE A 109 2.43 5.92 -2.53
CA PHE A 109 3.28 6.68 -3.45
C PHE A 109 3.44 8.15 -3.07
N LEU A 110 2.72 8.63 -2.04
CA LEU A 110 2.63 10.06 -1.80
C LEU A 110 3.75 10.63 -0.93
N ALA A 111 4.52 9.79 -0.27
CA ALA A 111 5.65 10.28 0.51
C ALA A 111 6.82 10.51 -0.43
N GLU A 112 7.28 11.76 -0.51
CA GLU A 112 8.24 12.16 -1.52
C GLU A 112 9.68 12.11 -1.06
N THR A 113 9.92 12.18 0.23
CA THR A 113 11.29 12.20 0.76
C THR A 113 11.52 10.99 1.65
N GLU A 114 12.78 10.67 1.83
CA GLU A 114 13.13 9.57 2.71
C GLU A 114 12.68 9.84 4.14
N ALA A 115 12.78 11.08 4.58
CA ALA A 115 12.34 11.43 5.93
C ALA A 115 10.85 11.21 6.09
N GLN A 116 10.05 11.59 5.09
CA GLN A 116 8.61 11.35 5.12
C GLN A 116 8.30 9.86 5.15
N ARG A 117 8.98 9.09 4.30
CA ARG A 117 8.74 7.65 4.26
C ARG A 117 9.08 6.99 5.59
N ARG A 118 10.13 7.47 6.23
CA ARG A 118 10.54 6.92 7.52
C ARG A 118 9.50 7.21 8.60
N LEU A 119 8.99 8.46 8.62
CA LEU A 119 7.95 8.83 9.58
C LEU A 119 6.67 8.03 9.37
N LEU A 120 6.26 7.87 8.11
CA LEU A 120 5.06 7.12 7.80
C LEU A 120 5.22 5.65 8.16
N THR A 121 6.41 5.11 7.90
CA THR A 121 6.69 3.71 8.23
C THR A 121 6.55 3.49 9.73
N CYS A 122 7.09 4.38 10.53
CA CYS A 122 6.98 4.27 11.99
C CYS A 122 5.53 4.37 12.44
N ASP A 123 4.79 5.32 11.88
CA ASP A 123 3.40 5.51 12.26
C ASP A 123 2.55 4.30 11.89
N LEU A 124 2.74 3.78 10.69
CA LEU A 124 2.00 2.60 10.24
C LEU A 124 2.35 1.36 11.05
N ARG A 125 3.65 1.16 11.33
CA ARG A 125 4.05 0.02 12.13
C ARG A 125 3.41 0.07 13.51
N ALA A 126 3.44 1.24 14.13
CA ALA A 126 2.84 1.39 15.44
C ALA A 126 1.34 1.15 15.40
N GLY A 127 0.68 1.62 14.34
CA GLY A 127 -0.75 1.46 14.21
C GLY A 127 -1.18 0.04 13.90
N GLN A 128 -0.42 -0.66 13.06
CA GLN A 128 -0.82 -1.98 12.63
C GLN A 128 -0.32 -3.10 13.54
N PHE A 129 0.86 -2.91 14.14
CA PHE A 129 1.43 -3.94 15.00
C PHE A 129 1.34 -3.59 16.48
N GLY A 130 0.92 -2.37 16.78
CA GLY A 130 0.69 -1.96 18.13
C GLY A 130 1.96 -1.80 18.94
N ALA A 131 1.82 -1.90 20.24
CA ALA A 131 2.94 -1.71 21.14
C ALA A 131 4.05 -2.71 20.92
N LEU A 132 3.71 -3.88 20.39
CA LEU A 132 4.71 -4.91 20.14
C LEU A 132 5.74 -4.47 19.12
N SER A 133 5.30 -3.75 18.09
CA SER A 133 6.23 -3.33 17.06
C SER A 133 7.14 -2.22 17.55
N ALA A 134 6.72 -1.50 18.53
CA ALA A 134 7.52 -0.41 19.04
C ALA A 134 8.73 -0.90 19.81
N GLU A 135 8.66 -2.12 20.28
CA GLU A 135 9.76 -2.63 20.94
C GLU A 135 10.74 -3.22 20.10
N PRO A 136 10.88 -3.13 19.99
CA PRO A 136 11.75 -3.71 19.66
C PRO A 136 12.59 -3.87 19.63
N ALA A 137 11.98 -3.74 19.86
CA ALA A 137 12.44 -4.00 20.09
C ALA A 137 12.82 -4.14 20.26
N GLU A 138 12.41 -4.20 20.37
CA GLU A 138 12.39 -4.52 21.02
C GLU A 138 12.56 -4.86 21.40
N ALA A 139 12.36 -4.81 21.55
CA ALA A 139 12.22 -5.32 22.23
C ALA A 139 12.25 -5.78 22.35
N ALA A 140 12.16 -5.89 22.37
CA ALA A 140 11.98 -6.41 22.80
C ALA A 140 11.85 -6.82 22.93
N ARG A 141 11.51 -7.01 23.16
CA ARG A 141 10.98 -7.47 23.65
C ARG A 141 11.05 -7.96 23.59
N HIS A 142 10.77 -7.85 23.52
CA HIS A 142 10.38 -8.28 23.79
C HIS A 142 10.55 -8.61 23.59
#